data_0745119c01a0867580c6a429b0631832
#
_entry.id   0745119c01a0867580c6a429b0631832
#
_cell.length_a   1.000
_cell.length_b   1.000
_cell.length_c   1.000
_cell.angle_alpha   90.00
_cell.angle_beta   90.00
_cell.angle_gamma   90.00
#
_symmetry.space_group_name_H-M   'P 1'
#
loop_
_entity.id
_entity.type
_entity.pdbx_description
1 polymer ?
#
loop_
_entity_poly.entity_id
_entity_poly.type
_entity_poly.pdbx_seq_one_letter_code
_entity_poly.pdbx_strand_id
1 'polypeptide(L)'
;MLSVMALSMGFVACENYDLPNPPAQSNPADAIFKVENLTIAPISVEGEPSKVIDLKALNDANEPAAVATVAVVDWPSDYQLGMTMYVSKTEDMAGAQSCPLTVKDGIAYAAADELQGAVAALTADPREANFYTNFAATADLLDAEGKVLGSVNIGSPEYRYAGFPLAIKPFPADYVIEDNYFLVNGDNRIKLTHSSASPYDDPMFTTIVEITADQAAAGYEWTIVPESGKPVMGGEGVTGNLAEGTTGKVTLEGPVMFSFDMKAKTFNITNAYEFLYTPGASNDWSQANSQVLFTTDYINYNGFAYLNGEFKFCATLDWSKPFGNSGTEGKLTTDPGAGNLVADPEGLYWCTANIVELTYAITPIESVSVIGDGTPGGWDADTELTRDPNNFLIWSGEVDFTAGEFKFRMNNGWDINLGGELGNLQPGAGNLPATPGKHKVTLDLTTYPYTCTIE
;
A
#
# COMPACT_ATOMS: atom_id res chain seq x y z
N MET A 1 -53.01 -8.93 -52.93
CA MET A 1 -51.85 -8.09 -53.21
C MET A 1 -51.55 -7.32 -51.91
N LEU A 2 -50.70 -7.82 -51.05
CA LEU A 2 -50.19 -7.05 -49.95
C LEU A 2 -48.66 -7.13 -50.02
N SER A 3 -48.06 -5.99 -50.26
CA SER A 3 -46.58 -5.83 -50.31
C SER A 3 -46.06 -5.75 -48.92
N VAL A 4 -45.22 -6.71 -48.53
CA VAL A 4 -44.47 -6.65 -47.30
C VAL A 4 -43.19 -5.87 -47.57
N MET A 5 -43.07 -4.67 -47.02
CA MET A 5 -41.86 -3.88 -47.01
C MET A 5 -40.95 -4.39 -45.85
N ALA A 6 -39.87 -5.07 -46.19
CA ALA A 6 -38.86 -5.45 -45.23
C ALA A 6 -37.99 -4.23 -44.87
N LEU A 7 -38.13 -3.74 -43.64
CA LEU A 7 -37.29 -2.70 -43.06
C LEU A 7 -36.00 -3.36 -42.63
N SER A 8 -34.92 -3.20 -43.40
CA SER A 8 -33.57 -3.56 -42.96
C SER A 8 -33.11 -2.55 -41.92
N MET A 9 -33.16 -2.91 -40.63
CA MET A 9 -32.41 -2.20 -39.58
C MET A 9 -30.92 -2.48 -39.77
N GLY A 10 -30.23 -1.50 -40.37
CA GLY A 10 -28.78 -1.48 -40.28
C GLY A 10 -28.37 -1.27 -38.84
N PHE A 11 -27.78 -2.29 -38.23
CA PHE A 11 -27.01 -2.11 -37.00
C PHE A 11 -25.79 -1.29 -37.38
N VAL A 12 -25.80 -0.01 -37.04
CA VAL A 12 -24.56 0.75 -36.94
C VAL A 12 -23.87 0.24 -35.69
N ALA A 13 -22.94 -0.69 -35.87
CA ALA A 13 -21.97 -0.98 -34.83
C ALA A 13 -21.14 0.29 -34.62
N CYS A 14 -21.46 1.07 -33.62
CA CYS A 14 -20.49 2.00 -33.06
C CYS A 14 -19.37 1.14 -32.44
N GLU A 15 -18.37 0.81 -33.25
CA GLU A 15 -17.09 0.42 -32.68
C GLU A 15 -16.61 1.62 -31.89
N ASN A 16 -16.60 1.49 -30.58
CA ASN A 16 -15.84 2.38 -29.69
C ASN A 16 -14.36 2.14 -29.99
N TYR A 17 -13.83 2.87 -30.97
CA TYR A 17 -12.40 3.02 -31.06
C TYR A 17 -12.01 3.89 -29.87
N ASP A 18 -11.28 3.32 -28.93
CA ASP A 18 -10.50 4.06 -27.94
C ASP A 18 -9.39 4.81 -28.69
N LEU A 19 -9.77 5.88 -29.35
CA LEU A 19 -8.80 6.79 -29.96
C LEU A 19 -8.11 7.53 -28.81
N PRO A 20 -6.75 7.58 -28.79
CA PRO A 20 -6.04 8.41 -27.84
C PRO A 20 -6.58 9.85 -27.94
N ASN A 21 -6.71 10.48 -26.81
CA ASN A 21 -7.20 11.86 -26.75
C ASN A 21 -6.09 12.74 -26.14
N PRO A 22 -5.39 13.56 -26.90
CA PRO A 22 -5.53 13.77 -28.36
C PRO A 22 -5.04 12.57 -29.20
N PRO A 23 -5.56 12.38 -30.44
CA PRO A 23 -5.13 11.28 -31.30
C PRO A 23 -3.67 11.42 -31.74
N ALA A 24 -2.97 10.28 -31.87
CA ALA A 24 -1.63 10.28 -32.45
C ALA A 24 -1.67 10.58 -33.95
N GLN A 25 -0.57 11.11 -34.48
CA GLN A 25 -0.43 11.26 -35.91
C GLN A 25 -0.40 9.89 -36.59
N SER A 26 -1.29 9.64 -37.55
CA SER A 26 -1.48 8.32 -38.16
C SER A 26 -0.42 7.94 -39.23
N ASN A 27 0.39 8.89 -39.67
CA ASN A 27 1.43 8.66 -40.68
C ASN A 27 2.76 9.33 -40.24
N PRO A 28 3.65 8.59 -39.54
CA PRO A 28 4.91 9.15 -39.06
C PRO A 28 5.86 9.64 -40.14
N ALA A 29 5.76 9.10 -41.37
CA ALA A 29 6.62 9.48 -42.48
C ALA A 29 6.25 10.89 -43.04
N ASP A 30 4.97 11.26 -42.93
CA ASP A 30 4.43 12.54 -43.39
C ASP A 30 4.04 13.44 -42.20
N ALA A 31 4.51 13.11 -40.98
CA ALA A 31 4.17 13.87 -39.78
C ALA A 31 4.70 15.32 -39.91
N ILE A 32 3.78 16.27 -39.80
CA ILE A 32 4.09 17.71 -39.78
C ILE A 32 4.85 18.06 -38.49
N PHE A 33 4.45 17.40 -37.39
CA PHE A 33 5.05 17.61 -36.05
C PHE A 33 5.92 16.41 -35.71
N LYS A 34 7.23 16.59 -35.72
CA LYS A 34 8.18 15.57 -35.35
C LYS A 34 8.73 15.83 -33.95
N VAL A 35 9.11 14.76 -33.25
CA VAL A 35 9.66 14.89 -31.91
C VAL A 35 10.93 15.73 -31.84
N GLU A 36 11.74 15.70 -32.91
CA GLU A 36 12.98 16.49 -33.02
C GLU A 36 12.73 17.98 -33.24
N ASN A 37 11.51 18.40 -33.61
CA ASN A 37 11.14 19.81 -33.77
C ASN A 37 10.94 20.55 -32.43
N LEU A 38 10.87 19.83 -31.33
CA LEU A 38 10.70 20.38 -30.00
C LEU A 38 11.88 20.03 -29.10
N THR A 39 12.48 21.03 -28.50
CA THR A 39 13.51 20.87 -27.48
C THR A 39 13.02 21.44 -26.17
N ILE A 40 13.15 20.65 -25.09
CA ILE A 40 12.79 21.03 -23.71
C ILE A 40 14.05 20.95 -22.87
N ALA A 41 14.38 21.99 -22.14
CA ALA A 41 15.59 22.06 -21.32
C ALA A 41 15.34 22.77 -19.97
N PRO A 42 16.15 22.51 -18.95
CA PRO A 42 16.03 23.21 -17.67
C PRO A 42 16.24 24.71 -17.84
N ILE A 43 15.61 25.52 -17.00
CA ILE A 43 15.87 26.93 -16.92
C ILE A 43 17.25 27.09 -16.24
N SER A 44 18.27 27.41 -17.01
CA SER A 44 19.61 27.69 -16.48
C SER A 44 19.83 29.19 -16.39
N VAL A 45 20.25 29.67 -15.23
CA VAL A 45 20.86 30.95 -15.05
C VAL A 45 22.37 30.68 -14.93
N GLU A 46 23.17 31.25 -15.82
CA GLU A 46 24.60 30.97 -15.91
C GLU A 46 25.28 31.22 -14.56
N GLY A 47 25.82 30.12 -13.93
CA GLY A 47 26.53 30.20 -12.65
C GLY A 47 25.68 30.06 -11.37
N GLU A 48 24.36 29.91 -11.47
CA GLU A 48 23.46 29.72 -10.31
C GLU A 48 22.89 28.31 -10.27
N PRO A 49 22.73 27.71 -9.06
CA PRO A 49 21.97 26.48 -8.92
C PRO A 49 20.53 26.69 -9.38
N SER A 50 19.86 25.64 -9.82
CA SER A 50 18.44 25.69 -10.22
C SER A 50 17.63 26.37 -9.10
N LYS A 51 16.91 27.43 -9.43
CA LYS A 51 16.14 28.21 -8.46
C LYS A 51 15.01 27.32 -7.92
N VAL A 52 14.88 27.29 -6.58
CA VAL A 52 13.76 26.59 -5.91
C VAL A 52 12.44 27.23 -6.33
N ILE A 53 11.50 26.42 -6.76
CA ILE A 53 10.12 26.82 -7.06
C ILE A 53 9.35 26.83 -5.73
N ASP A 54 9.20 27.99 -5.10
CA ASP A 54 8.40 28.19 -3.89
C ASP A 54 6.95 28.41 -4.30
N LEU A 55 6.15 27.34 -4.28
CA LEU A 55 4.76 27.34 -4.78
C LEU A 55 3.86 28.30 -3.98
N LYS A 56 4.09 28.42 -2.67
CA LYS A 56 3.29 29.35 -1.83
C LYS A 56 3.58 30.81 -2.20
N ALA A 57 4.83 31.15 -2.37
CA ALA A 57 5.23 32.52 -2.75
C ALA A 57 4.67 32.90 -4.13
N LEU A 58 4.74 31.98 -5.11
CA LEU A 58 4.19 32.19 -6.45
C LEU A 58 2.65 32.33 -6.42
N ASN A 59 1.98 31.47 -5.68
CA ASN A 59 0.52 31.52 -5.55
C ASN A 59 0.06 32.85 -4.90
N ASP A 60 0.75 33.31 -3.85
CA ASP A 60 0.43 34.59 -3.19
C ASP A 60 0.69 35.80 -4.10
N ALA A 61 1.66 35.70 -4.99
CA ALA A 61 1.95 36.72 -6.02
C ALA A 61 1.02 36.63 -7.24
N ASN A 62 0.21 35.57 -7.35
CA ASN A 62 -0.56 35.21 -8.55
C ASN A 62 0.34 35.10 -9.79
N GLU A 63 1.52 34.48 -9.62
CA GLU A 63 2.51 34.23 -10.66
C GLU A 63 2.60 32.73 -10.94
N PRO A 64 2.77 32.32 -12.22
CA PRO A 64 2.99 30.92 -12.56
C PRO A 64 4.45 30.51 -12.30
N ALA A 65 4.65 29.22 -12.06
CA ALA A 65 5.98 28.62 -11.94
C ALA A 65 6.63 28.41 -13.31
N ALA A 66 7.73 29.04 -13.61
CA ALA A 66 8.53 28.73 -14.78
C ALA A 66 9.26 27.39 -14.55
N VAL A 67 9.02 26.38 -15.40
CA VAL A 67 9.50 25.02 -15.17
C VAL A 67 10.48 24.51 -16.22
N ALA A 68 10.45 25.04 -17.45
CA ALA A 68 11.34 24.65 -18.54
C ALA A 68 11.52 25.76 -19.56
N THR A 69 12.64 25.73 -20.29
CA THR A 69 12.77 26.44 -21.57
C THR A 69 12.30 25.52 -22.70
N VAL A 70 11.69 26.13 -23.71
CA VAL A 70 11.08 25.40 -24.83
C VAL A 70 11.49 26.08 -26.12
N ALA A 71 12.04 25.31 -27.07
CA ALA A 71 12.35 25.78 -28.40
C ALA A 71 11.66 24.90 -29.45
N VAL A 72 11.00 25.51 -30.42
CA VAL A 72 10.37 24.82 -31.53
C VAL A 72 11.01 25.25 -32.84
N VAL A 73 11.14 24.30 -33.76
CA VAL A 73 11.70 24.55 -35.13
C VAL A 73 10.67 24.05 -36.13
N ASP A 74 10.53 24.79 -37.23
CA ASP A 74 9.60 24.47 -38.35
C ASP A 74 8.14 24.27 -37.86
N TRP A 75 7.68 25.16 -36.96
CA TRP A 75 6.33 25.09 -36.39
C TRP A 75 5.32 25.87 -37.19
N PRO A 76 4.22 25.23 -37.63
CA PRO A 76 3.17 25.93 -38.41
C PRO A 76 2.45 26.97 -37.56
N SER A 77 2.19 28.16 -38.15
CA SER A 77 1.62 29.32 -37.43
C SER A 77 0.19 29.13 -36.91
N ASP A 78 -0.54 28.18 -37.52
CA ASP A 78 -1.95 27.91 -37.19
C ASP A 78 -2.12 26.98 -35.99
N TYR A 79 -1.00 26.51 -35.43
CA TYR A 79 -1.00 25.60 -34.30
C TYR A 79 -0.28 26.20 -33.10
N GLN A 80 -0.90 26.02 -31.93
CA GLN A 80 -0.28 26.32 -30.65
C GLN A 80 0.38 25.07 -30.06
N LEU A 81 1.47 25.22 -29.36
CA LEU A 81 2.09 24.14 -28.61
C LEU A 81 1.34 23.94 -27.30
N GLY A 82 0.69 22.79 -27.16
CA GLY A 82 0.17 22.29 -25.88
C GLY A 82 1.21 21.46 -25.18
N MET A 83 1.35 21.58 -23.86
CA MET A 83 2.30 20.80 -23.07
C MET A 83 1.70 20.32 -21.75
N THR A 84 2.11 19.12 -21.36
CA THR A 84 1.83 18.55 -20.04
C THR A 84 3.14 18.08 -19.42
N MET A 85 3.42 18.52 -18.22
CA MET A 85 4.51 18.01 -17.38
C MET A 85 3.97 16.88 -16.49
N TYR A 86 4.73 15.82 -16.34
CA TYR A 86 4.50 14.79 -15.35
C TYR A 86 5.55 14.91 -14.27
N VAL A 87 5.12 14.82 -13.01
CA VAL A 87 5.97 15.02 -11.82
C VAL A 87 5.94 13.75 -10.98
N SER A 88 7.10 13.28 -10.52
CA SER A 88 7.24 12.11 -9.65
C SER A 88 8.28 12.33 -8.56
N LYS A 89 8.18 11.55 -7.46
CA LYS A 89 9.24 11.47 -6.42
C LYS A 89 10.42 10.61 -6.86
N THR A 90 10.26 9.77 -7.89
CA THR A 90 11.27 8.79 -8.33
C THR A 90 11.66 9.00 -9.79
N GLU A 91 12.91 8.69 -10.12
CA GLU A 91 13.47 8.88 -11.46
C GLU A 91 12.80 8.01 -12.53
N ASP A 92 12.29 6.85 -12.14
CA ASP A 92 11.53 5.95 -13.01
C ASP A 92 10.10 6.45 -13.30
N MET A 93 9.74 7.61 -12.77
CA MET A 93 8.43 8.24 -12.92
C MET A 93 7.27 7.42 -12.36
N ALA A 94 7.51 6.50 -11.41
CA ALA A 94 6.44 5.75 -10.76
C ALA A 94 5.45 6.69 -10.06
N GLY A 95 4.15 6.44 -10.26
CA GLY A 95 3.07 7.22 -9.67
C GLY A 95 2.98 8.68 -10.14
N ALA A 96 3.63 9.03 -11.26
CA ALA A 96 3.71 10.40 -11.76
C ALA A 96 2.34 11.08 -11.88
N GLN A 97 2.28 12.35 -11.50
CA GLN A 97 1.09 13.20 -11.57
C GLN A 97 1.23 14.22 -12.70
N SER A 98 0.17 14.43 -13.46
CA SER A 98 0.16 15.37 -14.58
C SER A 98 -0.11 16.80 -14.12
N CYS A 99 0.56 17.76 -14.77
CA CYS A 99 0.38 19.19 -14.58
C CYS A 99 0.36 19.85 -15.96
N PRO A 100 -0.74 20.50 -16.39
CA PRO A 100 -0.81 21.21 -17.66
C PRO A 100 0.13 22.43 -17.63
N LEU A 101 0.71 22.75 -18.80
CA LEU A 101 1.63 23.88 -18.94
C LEU A 101 1.12 24.88 -19.97
N THR A 102 1.39 26.15 -19.73
CA THR A 102 1.25 27.23 -20.72
C THR A 102 2.63 27.61 -21.25
N VAL A 103 2.80 27.65 -22.56
CA VAL A 103 4.06 28.08 -23.18
C VAL A 103 3.95 29.54 -23.63
N LYS A 104 4.87 30.38 -23.18
CA LYS A 104 4.94 31.79 -23.56
C LYS A 104 6.41 32.21 -23.67
N ASP A 105 6.77 32.90 -24.76
CA ASP A 105 8.08 33.46 -25.01
C ASP A 105 9.24 32.44 -24.81
N GLY A 106 9.00 31.16 -25.22
CA GLY A 106 10.00 30.09 -25.10
C GLY A 106 10.16 29.55 -23.68
N ILE A 107 9.22 29.82 -22.78
CA ILE A 107 9.21 29.28 -21.41
C ILE A 107 7.89 28.56 -21.17
N ALA A 108 7.97 27.37 -20.58
CA ALA A 108 6.83 26.61 -20.10
C ALA A 108 6.55 26.97 -18.63
N TYR A 109 5.29 27.29 -18.36
CA TYR A 109 4.81 27.71 -17.05
C TYR A 109 3.72 26.75 -16.55
N ALA A 110 3.80 26.35 -15.28
CA ALA A 110 2.73 25.69 -14.54
C ALA A 110 1.99 26.72 -13.68
N ALA A 111 0.67 26.63 -13.58
CA ALA A 111 -0.05 27.36 -12.55
C ALA A 111 0.37 26.82 -11.16
N ALA A 112 0.61 27.73 -10.21
CA ALA A 112 1.20 27.33 -8.92
C ALA A 112 0.29 26.39 -8.13
N ASP A 113 -1.02 26.58 -8.19
CA ASP A 113 -2.03 25.75 -7.56
C ASP A 113 -2.17 24.36 -8.23
N GLU A 114 -2.10 24.28 -9.56
CA GLU A 114 -2.12 23.02 -10.29
C GLU A 114 -0.86 22.19 -10.02
N LEU A 115 0.33 22.83 -10.01
CA LEU A 115 1.57 22.15 -9.66
C LEU A 115 1.56 21.71 -8.19
N GLN A 116 1.00 22.53 -7.28
CA GLN A 116 0.80 22.15 -5.89
C GLN A 116 -0.13 20.91 -5.79
N GLY A 117 -1.21 20.86 -6.58
CA GLY A 117 -2.10 19.69 -6.62
C GLY A 117 -1.38 18.41 -7.04
N ALA A 118 -0.55 18.49 -8.09
CA ALA A 118 0.26 17.36 -8.55
C ALA A 118 1.28 16.91 -7.50
N VAL A 119 1.97 17.85 -6.85
CA VAL A 119 2.94 17.56 -5.78
C VAL A 119 2.26 16.98 -4.54
N ALA A 120 1.12 17.54 -4.11
CA ALA A 120 0.37 17.08 -2.94
C ALA A 120 -0.20 15.66 -3.10
N ALA A 121 -0.43 15.21 -4.33
CA ALA A 121 -0.81 13.82 -4.62
C ALA A 121 0.36 12.83 -4.45
N LEU A 122 1.59 13.32 -4.44
CA LEU A 122 2.82 12.51 -4.29
C LEU A 122 3.35 12.50 -2.85
N THR A 123 3.15 13.59 -2.11
CA THR A 123 3.69 13.75 -0.75
C THR A 123 2.93 14.82 0.03
N ALA A 124 2.75 14.58 1.32
CA ALA A 124 2.26 15.58 2.26
C ALA A 124 3.40 16.43 2.88
N ASP A 125 4.66 16.13 2.57
CA ASP A 125 5.83 16.84 3.12
C ASP A 125 5.91 18.26 2.54
N PRO A 126 5.82 19.31 3.39
CA PRO A 126 5.86 20.69 2.94
C PRO A 126 7.30 21.22 2.70
N ARG A 127 8.30 20.40 2.98
CA ARG A 127 9.70 20.77 2.84
C ARG A 127 10.14 20.74 1.38
N GLU A 128 11.13 21.55 1.06
CA GLU A 128 11.78 21.55 -0.24
C GLU A 128 12.32 20.16 -0.58
N ALA A 129 12.01 19.68 -1.79
CA ALA A 129 12.54 18.44 -2.32
C ALA A 129 12.72 18.49 -3.84
N ASN A 130 13.52 17.58 -4.37
CA ASN A 130 13.64 17.37 -5.80
C ASN A 130 12.54 16.45 -6.30
N PHE A 131 11.87 16.87 -7.37
CA PHE A 131 10.88 16.07 -8.09
C PHE A 131 11.39 15.84 -9.51
N TYR A 132 11.32 14.60 -9.97
CA TYR A 132 11.65 14.23 -11.34
C TYR A 132 10.51 14.58 -12.27
N THR A 133 10.85 14.96 -13.50
CA THR A 133 9.86 15.37 -14.50
C THR A 133 10.07 14.64 -15.81
N ASN A 134 9.00 14.54 -16.60
CA ASN A 134 9.03 14.35 -18.04
C ASN A 134 7.87 15.12 -18.68
N PHE A 135 7.84 15.20 -20.02
CA PHE A 135 6.90 16.06 -20.70
C PHE A 135 6.24 15.34 -21.87
N ALA A 136 4.93 15.60 -22.06
CA ALA A 136 4.21 15.31 -23.30
C ALA A 136 3.89 16.63 -24.00
N ALA A 137 3.76 16.58 -25.31
CA ALA A 137 3.45 17.75 -26.11
C ALA A 137 2.38 17.43 -27.19
N THR A 138 1.56 18.43 -27.48
CA THR A 138 0.55 18.41 -28.53
C THR A 138 0.70 19.63 -29.45
N ALA A 139 0.25 19.49 -30.67
CA ALA A 139 -0.01 20.59 -31.55
C ALA A 139 -1.53 20.85 -31.59
N ASP A 140 -1.94 22.00 -31.09
CA ASP A 140 -3.35 22.37 -30.89
C ASP A 140 -3.78 23.36 -31.99
N LEU A 141 -4.72 22.94 -32.87
CA LEU A 141 -5.30 23.80 -33.86
C LEU A 141 -6.30 24.74 -33.20
N LEU A 142 -6.17 26.04 -33.48
CA LEU A 142 -7.02 27.07 -32.89
C LEU A 142 -7.98 27.65 -33.93
N ASP A 143 -9.19 28.08 -33.52
CA ASP A 143 -10.05 28.96 -34.31
C ASP A 143 -9.59 30.43 -34.21
N ALA A 144 -10.29 31.29 -34.91
CA ALA A 144 -9.99 32.74 -34.94
C ALA A 144 -10.16 33.42 -33.58
N GLU A 145 -10.91 32.82 -32.65
CA GLU A 145 -11.16 33.28 -31.31
C GLU A 145 -10.18 32.66 -30.29
N GLY A 146 -9.25 31.79 -30.74
CA GLY A 146 -8.22 31.12 -29.90
C GLY A 146 -8.70 29.87 -29.17
N LYS A 147 -9.86 29.31 -29.56
CA LYS A 147 -10.36 28.06 -28.99
C LYS A 147 -9.75 26.87 -29.72
N VAL A 148 -9.36 25.85 -28.96
CA VAL A 148 -8.84 24.58 -29.50
C VAL A 148 -9.94 23.85 -30.26
N LEU A 149 -9.73 23.64 -31.57
CA LEU A 149 -10.59 22.86 -32.47
C LEU A 149 -10.21 21.38 -32.49
N GLY A 150 -8.94 21.08 -32.25
CA GLY A 150 -8.39 19.72 -32.21
C GLY A 150 -6.93 19.72 -31.81
N SER A 151 -6.47 18.61 -31.34
CA SER A 151 -5.10 18.40 -30.85
C SER A 151 -4.50 17.14 -31.45
N VAL A 152 -3.21 17.15 -31.73
CA VAL A 152 -2.45 15.99 -32.20
C VAL A 152 -1.23 15.79 -31.31
N ASN A 153 -1.01 14.56 -30.84
CA ASN A 153 0.19 14.23 -30.06
C ASN A 153 1.46 14.38 -30.93
N ILE A 154 2.50 14.96 -30.36
CA ILE A 154 3.83 14.95 -30.96
C ILE A 154 4.52 13.67 -30.54
N GLY A 155 4.71 12.74 -31.49
CA GLY A 155 5.08 11.36 -31.21
C GLY A 155 3.88 10.45 -30.92
N SER A 156 4.12 9.29 -30.30
CA SER A 156 3.05 8.41 -29.83
C SER A 156 2.36 8.98 -28.58
N PRO A 157 1.15 8.52 -28.23
CA PRO A 157 0.48 8.93 -26.98
C PRO A 157 1.32 8.66 -25.72
N GLU A 158 2.16 7.63 -25.74
CA GLU A 158 3.03 7.24 -24.64
C GLU A 158 4.40 7.94 -24.70
N TYR A 159 4.71 8.65 -25.79
CA TYR A 159 5.99 9.34 -25.93
C TYR A 159 6.14 10.41 -24.85
N ARG A 160 7.30 10.44 -24.23
CA ARG A 160 7.69 11.45 -23.25
C ARG A 160 9.06 12.02 -23.61
N TYR A 161 9.13 13.34 -23.66
CA TYR A 161 10.40 14.02 -23.68
C TYR A 161 11.10 13.83 -22.35
N ALA A 162 12.40 13.55 -22.41
CA ALA A 162 13.21 13.45 -21.20
C ALA A 162 13.13 14.75 -20.39
N GLY A 163 12.89 14.62 -19.11
CA GLY A 163 12.86 15.75 -18.20
C GLY A 163 14.11 15.84 -17.34
N PHE A 164 14.00 16.56 -16.25
CA PHE A 164 15.04 16.85 -15.29
C PHE A 164 14.44 17.07 -13.91
N PRO A 165 15.23 16.98 -12.83
CA PRO A 165 14.73 17.28 -11.49
C PRO A 165 14.45 18.77 -11.32
N LEU A 166 13.34 19.09 -10.66
CA LEU A 166 12.97 20.43 -10.21
C LEU A 166 13.00 20.48 -8.68
N ALA A 167 13.71 21.44 -8.11
CA ALA A 167 13.62 21.73 -6.69
C ALA A 167 12.31 22.49 -6.42
N ILE A 168 11.38 21.84 -5.73
CA ILE A 168 10.05 22.40 -5.43
C ILE A 168 9.86 22.44 -3.92
N LYS A 169 9.39 23.60 -3.43
CA LYS A 169 8.91 23.78 -2.07
C LYS A 169 7.39 23.88 -2.10
N PRO A 170 6.68 22.86 -1.61
CA PRO A 170 5.22 22.84 -1.57
C PRO A 170 4.62 23.90 -0.63
N PHE A 171 3.30 24.00 -0.58
CA PHE A 171 2.62 24.82 0.41
C PHE A 171 2.93 24.31 1.82
N PRO A 172 3.08 25.21 2.80
CA PRO A 172 3.28 24.82 4.19
C PRO A 172 2.09 24.02 4.70
N ALA A 173 2.35 22.98 5.49
CA ALA A 173 1.32 22.31 6.27
C ALA A 173 0.88 23.22 7.43
N ASP A 174 -0.35 23.04 7.91
CA ASP A 174 -0.90 23.71 9.10
C ASP A 174 -0.44 23.06 10.42
N TYR A 175 0.38 22.02 10.32
CA TYR A 175 1.00 21.30 11.44
C TYR A 175 2.48 21.08 11.19
N VAL A 176 3.21 20.82 12.27
CA VAL A 176 4.66 20.49 12.21
C VAL A 176 4.86 19.10 12.81
N ILE A 177 5.56 18.23 12.07
CA ILE A 177 6.04 16.94 12.53
C ILE A 177 7.56 16.93 12.41
N GLU A 178 8.28 16.57 13.48
CA GLU A 178 9.73 16.39 13.44
C GLU A 178 10.10 15.00 12.91
N ASP A 179 11.31 14.84 12.39
CA ASP A 179 11.77 13.56 11.84
C ASP A 179 12.00 12.51 12.94
N ASN A 180 12.24 12.94 14.17
CA ASN A 180 12.54 12.04 15.27
C ASN A 180 11.74 12.39 16.52
N TYR A 181 11.14 11.36 17.08
CA TYR A 181 10.49 11.39 18.40
C TYR A 181 11.05 10.30 19.29
N PHE A 182 10.95 10.49 20.60
CA PHE A 182 11.45 9.57 21.61
C PHE A 182 10.38 9.31 22.66
N LEU A 183 10.21 8.04 23.02
CA LEU A 183 9.51 7.63 24.23
C LEU A 183 10.47 7.79 25.41
N VAL A 184 10.05 8.48 26.45
CA VAL A 184 10.87 8.77 27.65
C VAL A 184 10.18 8.22 28.89
N ASN A 185 10.93 7.42 29.66
CA ASN A 185 10.57 6.92 30.99
C ASN A 185 11.75 7.18 31.95
N GLY A 186 11.63 8.16 32.84
CA GLY A 186 12.74 8.60 33.66
C GLY A 186 13.95 9.04 32.82
N ASP A 187 15.10 8.40 33.06
CA ASP A 187 16.33 8.65 32.29
C ASP A 187 16.42 7.83 30.99
N ASN A 188 15.50 6.89 30.77
CA ASN A 188 15.49 6.05 29.58
C ASN A 188 14.80 6.79 28.41
N ARG A 189 15.49 6.85 27.28
CA ARG A 189 15.03 7.51 26.06
C ARG A 189 15.13 6.56 24.87
N ILE A 190 13.99 6.13 24.35
CA ILE A 190 13.86 5.16 23.27
C ILE A 190 13.41 5.89 22.00
N LYS A 191 14.19 5.79 20.92
CA LYS A 191 13.82 6.36 19.64
C LYS A 191 12.62 5.61 19.04
N LEU A 192 11.61 6.38 18.59
CA LEU A 192 10.48 5.85 17.86
C LEU A 192 10.85 5.67 16.38
N THR A 193 10.18 4.74 15.71
CA THR A 193 10.33 4.46 14.28
C THR A 193 9.04 4.79 13.54
N HIS A 194 9.16 5.13 12.25
CA HIS A 194 8.04 5.26 11.31
C HIS A 194 8.41 4.60 9.98
N SER A 195 7.41 4.23 9.17
CA SER A 195 7.61 3.39 7.98
C SER A 195 8.05 4.16 6.73
N SER A 196 7.81 5.47 6.67
CA SER A 196 8.10 6.31 5.52
C SER A 196 9.43 7.08 5.66
N ALA A 197 10.01 7.50 4.53
CA ALA A 197 11.15 8.42 4.52
C ALA A 197 10.78 9.83 5.04
N SER A 198 9.49 10.19 5.01
CA SER A 198 8.98 11.45 5.55
C SER A 198 7.90 11.20 6.60
N PRO A 199 7.99 11.82 7.77
CA PRO A 199 6.94 11.72 8.80
C PRO A 199 5.65 12.45 8.42
N TYR A 200 5.66 13.26 7.39
CA TYR A 200 4.45 13.86 6.84
C TYR A 200 3.65 12.89 5.96
N ASP A 201 4.35 11.93 5.31
CA ASP A 201 3.71 10.89 4.49
C ASP A 201 3.22 9.72 5.34
N ASP A 202 3.92 9.43 6.45
CA ASP A 202 3.46 8.49 7.49
C ASP A 202 3.70 9.09 8.88
N PRO A 203 2.68 9.68 9.50
CA PRO A 203 2.78 10.34 10.80
C PRO A 203 2.78 9.38 11.99
N MET A 204 2.72 8.06 11.75
CA MET A 204 2.71 7.03 12.79
C MET A 204 4.10 6.73 13.29
N PHE A 205 4.36 6.99 14.56
CA PHE A 205 5.61 6.66 15.25
C PHE A 205 5.37 5.56 16.27
N THR A 206 6.17 4.51 16.24
CA THR A 206 5.99 3.33 17.08
C THR A 206 7.26 2.88 17.76
N THR A 207 7.11 2.21 18.90
CA THR A 207 8.16 1.41 19.53
C THR A 207 7.55 0.32 20.41
N ILE A 208 8.30 -0.74 20.64
CA ILE A 208 7.92 -1.80 21.58
C ILE A 208 8.85 -1.73 22.79
N VAL A 209 8.27 -1.80 23.97
CA VAL A 209 8.99 -1.79 25.26
C VAL A 209 8.61 -3.03 26.05
N GLU A 210 9.60 -3.75 26.55
CA GLU A 210 9.36 -4.83 27.51
C GLU A 210 9.12 -4.21 28.89
N ILE A 211 7.90 -4.35 29.42
CA ILE A 211 7.49 -3.83 30.72
C ILE A 211 7.36 -5.00 31.69
N THR A 212 8.19 -5.01 32.73
CA THR A 212 8.15 -6.06 33.75
C THR A 212 6.89 -5.97 34.62
N ALA A 213 6.51 -7.06 35.30
CA ALA A 213 5.37 -7.09 36.22
C ALA A 213 5.47 -6.00 37.30
N ASP A 214 6.69 -5.77 37.86
CA ASP A 214 6.92 -4.74 38.88
C ASP A 214 6.70 -3.33 38.32
N GLN A 215 7.16 -3.07 37.10
CA GLN A 215 6.94 -1.79 36.39
C GLN A 215 5.47 -1.58 36.09
N ALA A 216 4.76 -2.59 35.59
CA ALA A 216 3.33 -2.55 35.32
C ALA A 216 2.53 -2.29 36.61
N ALA A 217 2.85 -2.97 37.72
CA ALA A 217 2.20 -2.79 39.04
C ALA A 217 2.43 -1.38 39.61
N ALA A 218 3.63 -0.81 39.43
CA ALA A 218 3.93 0.58 39.79
C ALA A 218 3.26 1.59 38.85
N GLY A 219 2.93 1.15 37.67
CA GLY A 219 2.48 1.93 36.51
C GLY A 219 3.67 2.55 35.77
N TYR A 220 3.91 2.06 34.56
CA TYR A 220 4.97 2.54 33.68
C TYR A 220 4.63 3.94 33.19
N GLU A 221 5.38 4.94 33.63
CA GLU A 221 5.20 6.34 33.23
C GLU A 221 5.86 6.59 31.89
N TRP A 222 5.25 7.43 31.05
CA TRP A 222 5.78 7.71 29.72
C TRP A 222 5.46 9.14 29.27
N THR A 223 6.36 9.68 28.46
CA THR A 223 6.13 10.89 27.66
C THR A 223 6.71 10.68 26.25
N ILE A 224 6.17 11.40 25.27
CA ILE A 224 6.77 11.51 23.95
C ILE A 224 7.43 12.88 23.80
N VAL A 225 8.66 12.88 23.31
CA VAL A 225 9.50 14.08 23.20
C VAL A 225 10.10 14.16 21.78
N PRO A 226 9.92 15.26 21.04
CA PRO A 226 10.58 15.47 19.77
C PRO A 226 12.09 15.66 19.95
N GLU A 227 12.84 15.59 18.85
CA GLU A 227 14.30 15.78 18.88
C GLU A 227 14.70 17.17 19.39
N SER A 228 13.94 18.20 19.06
CA SER A 228 14.10 19.57 19.57
C SER A 228 13.89 19.70 21.09
N GLY A 229 13.34 18.65 21.74
CA GLY A 229 13.11 18.57 23.18
C GLY A 229 11.78 19.15 23.65
N LYS A 230 11.01 19.80 22.80
CA LYS A 230 9.70 20.40 23.13
C LYS A 230 8.74 20.38 21.93
N PRO A 231 7.42 20.20 22.18
CA PRO A 231 6.79 19.99 23.49
C PRO A 231 6.99 18.59 24.04
N VAL A 232 6.99 18.43 25.35
CA VAL A 232 6.86 17.14 26.03
C VAL A 232 5.37 16.83 26.15
N MET A 233 4.94 15.66 25.65
CA MET A 233 3.52 15.29 25.59
C MET A 233 3.30 13.92 26.22
N GLY A 234 2.11 13.69 26.74
CA GLY A 234 1.62 12.41 27.23
C GLY A 234 0.10 12.33 27.15
N GLY A 235 -0.49 11.31 27.78
CA GLY A 235 -1.95 11.16 27.79
C GLY A 235 -2.43 10.16 28.84
N GLU A 236 -3.71 10.22 29.19
CA GLU A 236 -4.32 9.32 30.17
C GLU A 236 -4.88 8.06 29.50
N GLY A 237 -4.67 6.90 30.16
CA GLY A 237 -5.15 5.59 29.68
C GLY A 237 -4.25 4.96 28.64
N VAL A 238 -4.79 4.01 27.89
CA VAL A 238 -4.08 3.26 26.84
C VAL A 238 -4.36 3.78 25.42
N THR A 239 -5.34 4.66 25.27
CA THR A 239 -5.67 5.34 24.00
C THR A 239 -6.26 6.70 24.29
N GLY A 240 -6.01 7.67 23.42
CA GLY A 240 -6.53 9.04 23.58
C GLY A 240 -5.75 10.09 22.83
N ASN A 241 -5.90 11.35 23.28
CA ASN A 241 -5.18 12.49 22.71
C ASN A 241 -3.90 12.78 23.50
N LEU A 242 -2.85 13.16 22.77
CA LEU A 242 -1.62 13.68 23.34
C LEU A 242 -1.85 15.11 23.85
N ALA A 243 -1.42 15.38 25.08
CA ALA A 243 -1.49 16.69 25.69
C ALA A 243 -0.12 17.15 26.19
N GLU A 244 0.21 18.42 25.96
CA GLU A 244 1.46 19.01 26.41
C GLU A 244 1.53 19.09 27.95
N GLY A 245 2.70 18.79 28.51
CA GLY A 245 2.94 18.83 29.94
C GLY A 245 2.27 17.70 30.73
N THR A 246 1.68 16.71 30.04
CA THR A 246 1.08 15.53 30.64
C THR A 246 2.06 14.37 30.63
N THR A 247 2.06 13.55 31.69
CA THR A 247 2.75 12.26 31.75
C THR A 247 1.71 11.15 31.69
N GLY A 248 1.87 10.23 30.75
CA GLY A 248 1.02 9.05 30.65
C GLY A 248 1.45 7.95 31.62
N LYS A 249 0.54 7.02 31.91
CA LYS A 249 0.80 5.89 32.79
C LYS A 249 0.06 4.65 32.30
N VAL A 250 0.77 3.52 32.15
CA VAL A 250 0.18 2.24 31.75
C VAL A 250 0.54 1.13 32.72
N THR A 251 -0.35 0.13 32.81
CA THR A 251 -0.21 -1.05 33.69
C THR A 251 -0.17 -2.35 32.90
N LEU A 252 0.12 -2.27 31.59
CA LEU A 252 0.34 -3.43 30.74
C LEU A 252 1.72 -4.03 31.05
N GLU A 253 1.81 -5.34 31.11
CA GLU A 253 3.08 -6.08 31.27
C GLU A 253 3.43 -6.87 30.02
N GLY A 254 4.71 -7.23 29.86
CA GLY A 254 5.27 -7.93 28.71
C GLY A 254 5.65 -6.96 27.60
N PRO A 255 5.68 -7.42 26.35
CA PRO A 255 5.92 -6.55 25.21
C PRO A 255 4.73 -5.63 24.99
N VAL A 256 4.98 -4.33 25.07
CA VAL A 256 3.97 -3.28 24.91
C VAL A 256 4.36 -2.36 23.76
N MET A 257 3.49 -2.25 22.77
CA MET A 257 3.63 -1.32 21.66
C MET A 257 3.03 0.04 22.03
N PHE A 258 3.81 1.06 21.84
CA PHE A 258 3.41 2.46 21.88
C PHE A 258 3.31 2.98 20.45
N SER A 259 2.15 3.49 20.07
CA SER A 259 1.86 4.06 18.75
C SER A 259 1.35 5.48 18.90
N PHE A 260 1.91 6.39 18.11
CA PHE A 260 1.58 7.82 18.17
C PHE A 260 1.32 8.35 16.76
N ASP A 261 0.12 8.87 16.51
CA ASP A 261 -0.16 9.66 15.32
C ASP A 261 0.18 11.13 15.61
N MET A 262 1.29 11.60 15.07
CA MET A 262 1.77 12.96 15.33
C MET A 262 1.02 14.03 14.57
N LYS A 263 0.28 13.67 13.51
CA LYS A 263 -0.62 14.57 12.79
C LYS A 263 -1.92 14.76 13.56
N ALA A 264 -2.57 13.66 13.94
CA ALA A 264 -3.80 13.68 14.73
C ALA A 264 -3.55 14.01 16.21
N LYS A 265 -2.31 13.95 16.69
CA LYS A 265 -1.91 14.04 18.10
C LYS A 265 -2.67 13.05 18.98
N THR A 266 -2.72 11.80 18.55
CA THR A 266 -3.34 10.70 19.28
C THR A 266 -2.34 9.61 19.60
N PHE A 267 -2.69 8.75 20.55
CA PHE A 267 -1.88 7.59 20.89
C PHE A 267 -2.73 6.34 21.09
N ASN A 268 -2.09 5.19 20.89
CA ASN A 268 -2.63 3.87 21.24
C ASN A 268 -1.50 3.01 21.83
N ILE A 269 -1.77 2.36 22.96
CA ILE A 269 -0.80 1.51 23.69
C ILE A 269 -1.47 0.16 23.89
N THR A 270 -0.83 -0.91 23.40
CA THR A 270 -1.37 -2.27 23.45
C THR A 270 -0.26 -3.28 23.68
N ASN A 271 -0.59 -4.49 24.12
CA ASN A 271 0.38 -5.57 24.12
C ASN A 271 0.77 -5.96 22.68
N ALA A 272 2.04 -6.32 22.49
CA ALA A 272 2.66 -6.63 21.21
C ALA A 272 3.12 -8.10 21.19
N TYR A 273 2.16 -9.03 21.34
CA TYR A 273 2.46 -10.46 21.25
C TYR A 273 2.80 -10.83 19.80
N GLU A 274 3.90 -11.55 19.60
CA GLU A 274 4.35 -11.96 18.26
C GLU A 274 3.36 -12.95 17.62
N PHE A 275 2.79 -13.82 18.46
CA PHE A 275 1.85 -14.86 18.02
C PHE A 275 0.67 -15.02 18.98
N LEU A 276 -0.43 -15.56 18.45
CA LEU A 276 -1.45 -16.23 19.26
C LEU A 276 -1.37 -17.74 19.00
N TYR A 277 -1.15 -18.49 20.04
CA TYR A 277 -1.18 -19.96 20.04
C TYR A 277 -2.62 -20.47 20.03
N THR A 278 -2.85 -21.69 19.52
CA THR A 278 -4.17 -22.32 19.42
C THR A 278 -4.25 -23.62 20.24
N PRO A 279 -3.98 -23.59 21.58
CA PRO A 279 -4.10 -24.79 22.41
C PRO A 279 -5.54 -25.27 22.47
N GLY A 280 -5.75 -26.60 22.36
CA GLY A 280 -7.06 -27.22 22.36
C GLY A 280 -7.00 -28.74 22.38
N ALA A 281 -8.15 -29.36 22.19
CA ALA A 281 -8.27 -30.82 22.16
C ALA A 281 -7.41 -31.48 21.06
N SER A 282 -7.12 -30.76 19.96
CA SER A 282 -6.29 -31.25 18.85
C SER A 282 -4.80 -31.40 19.18
N ASN A 283 -4.31 -30.77 20.26
CA ASN A 283 -2.89 -30.74 20.62
C ASN A 283 -2.65 -30.89 22.14
N ASP A 284 -3.57 -31.59 22.82
CA ASP A 284 -3.50 -31.85 24.28
C ASP A 284 -3.39 -30.57 25.12
N TRP A 285 -3.98 -29.47 24.65
CA TRP A 285 -3.95 -28.17 25.30
C TRP A 285 -2.55 -27.57 25.48
N SER A 286 -1.62 -27.97 24.61
CA SER A 286 -0.22 -27.51 24.63
C SER A 286 -0.03 -26.33 23.66
N GLN A 287 0.31 -25.16 24.18
CA GLN A 287 0.68 -23.99 23.35
C GLN A 287 1.92 -24.30 22.50
N ALA A 288 2.91 -24.98 23.08
CA ALA A 288 4.15 -25.32 22.37
C ALA A 288 3.95 -26.26 21.17
N ASN A 289 2.87 -27.04 21.17
CA ASN A 289 2.53 -28.00 20.12
C ASN A 289 1.39 -27.50 19.21
N SER A 290 0.91 -26.28 19.41
CA SER A 290 -0.16 -25.71 18.62
C SER A 290 0.36 -24.92 17.42
N GLN A 291 -0.48 -24.77 16.39
CA GLN A 291 -0.24 -23.78 15.37
C GLN A 291 -0.36 -22.37 15.94
N VAL A 292 0.16 -21.41 15.22
CA VAL A 292 0.15 -20.00 15.64
C VAL A 292 -0.60 -19.14 14.63
N LEU A 293 -1.28 -18.13 15.13
CA LEU A 293 -1.71 -16.98 14.36
C LEU A 293 -0.63 -15.91 14.48
N PHE A 294 -0.26 -15.33 13.37
CA PHE A 294 0.74 -14.26 13.29
C PHE A 294 0.09 -12.91 13.04
N THR A 295 0.84 -11.85 13.21
CA THR A 295 0.40 -10.47 13.08
C THR A 295 1.47 -9.61 12.41
N THR A 296 1.04 -8.51 11.80
CA THR A 296 1.91 -7.43 11.31
C THR A 296 1.69 -6.11 12.05
N ASP A 297 0.63 -6.03 12.86
CA ASP A 297 0.21 -4.81 13.57
C ASP A 297 0.02 -5.00 15.09
N TYR A 298 0.24 -6.23 15.59
CA TYR A 298 0.04 -6.62 17.01
C TYR A 298 -1.39 -6.45 17.53
N ILE A 299 -2.35 -6.28 16.62
CA ILE A 299 -3.78 -6.12 16.90
C ILE A 299 -4.58 -7.23 16.25
N ASN A 300 -4.34 -7.42 14.95
CA ASN A 300 -5.02 -8.40 14.12
C ASN A 300 -4.09 -9.59 13.88
N TYR A 301 -4.58 -10.77 14.24
CA TYR A 301 -3.88 -12.03 14.10
C TYR A 301 -4.61 -12.93 13.13
N ASN A 302 -3.86 -13.67 12.31
CA ASN A 302 -4.44 -14.65 11.40
C ASN A 302 -3.47 -15.82 11.18
N GLY A 303 -4.01 -16.98 10.81
CA GLY A 303 -3.20 -18.16 10.54
C GLY A 303 -4.03 -19.43 10.37
N PHE A 304 -3.39 -20.47 9.87
CA PHE A 304 -3.99 -21.79 9.74
C PHE A 304 -3.79 -22.60 11.03
N ALA A 305 -4.86 -23.28 11.44
CA ALA A 305 -4.81 -24.22 12.57
C ALA A 305 -5.63 -25.47 12.27
N TYR A 306 -5.10 -26.64 12.66
CA TYR A 306 -5.91 -27.84 12.77
C TYR A 306 -6.65 -27.83 14.11
N LEU A 307 -7.96 -27.81 14.05
CA LEU A 307 -8.83 -27.75 15.22
C LEU A 307 -9.77 -28.96 15.26
N ASN A 308 -10.00 -29.46 16.49
CA ASN A 308 -10.92 -30.58 16.75
C ASN A 308 -11.62 -30.34 18.09
N GLY A 309 -12.85 -29.83 18.04
CA GLY A 309 -13.60 -29.52 19.25
C GLY A 309 -13.15 -28.28 19.98
N GLU A 310 -12.92 -28.38 21.27
CA GLU A 310 -12.64 -27.23 22.14
C GLU A 310 -11.21 -26.71 21.99
N PHE A 311 -11.05 -25.39 21.98
CA PHE A 311 -9.77 -24.69 21.94
C PHE A 311 -9.84 -23.30 22.59
N LYS A 312 -8.72 -22.63 22.74
CA LYS A 312 -8.57 -21.20 23.09
C LYS A 312 -7.51 -20.58 22.22
N PHE A 313 -7.51 -19.26 22.14
CA PHE A 313 -6.29 -18.53 21.76
C PHE A 313 -5.49 -18.21 23.04
N CYS A 314 -4.17 -18.17 22.94
CA CYS A 314 -3.31 -17.79 24.03
C CYS A 314 -2.10 -17.00 23.50
N ALA A 315 -1.83 -15.85 24.09
CA ALA A 315 -0.68 -15.03 23.67
C ALA A 315 0.66 -15.46 24.28
N THR A 316 0.63 -16.37 25.23
CA THR A 316 1.82 -16.82 25.98
C THR A 316 1.85 -18.35 26.08
N LEU A 317 3.04 -18.89 26.32
CA LEU A 317 3.23 -20.33 26.49
C LEU A 317 2.82 -20.88 27.87
N ASP A 318 2.41 -20.01 28.79
CA ASP A 318 2.18 -20.34 30.20
C ASP A 318 0.74 -20.10 30.69
N TRP A 319 -0.21 -19.92 29.76
CA TRP A 319 -1.61 -19.60 30.07
C TRP A 319 -1.85 -18.26 30.79
N SER A 320 -0.86 -17.40 30.92
CA SER A 320 -1.03 -16.11 31.59
C SER A 320 -1.91 -15.12 30.80
N LYS A 321 -2.02 -15.29 29.48
CA LYS A 321 -2.80 -14.43 28.58
C LYS A 321 -3.71 -15.25 27.64
N PRO A 322 -4.74 -15.94 28.17
CA PRO A 322 -5.71 -16.66 27.35
C PRO A 322 -6.80 -15.75 26.83
N PHE A 323 -7.35 -16.10 25.66
CA PHE A 323 -8.55 -15.53 25.09
C PHE A 323 -9.58 -16.65 24.92
N GLY A 324 -10.67 -16.57 25.67
CA GLY A 324 -11.72 -17.58 25.70
C GLY A 324 -13.05 -17.08 25.14
N ASN A 325 -14.07 -17.92 25.27
CA ASN A 325 -15.42 -17.62 24.83
C ASN A 325 -16.10 -16.61 25.77
N SER A 326 -16.57 -15.49 25.25
CA SER A 326 -17.32 -14.49 26.01
C SER A 326 -18.78 -14.87 26.26
N GLY A 327 -19.25 -15.96 25.65
CA GLY A 327 -20.68 -16.32 25.61
C GLY A 327 -21.44 -15.66 24.45
N THR A 328 -20.80 -14.84 23.65
CA THR A 328 -21.35 -14.23 22.42
C THR A 328 -20.56 -14.73 21.22
N GLU A 329 -21.24 -15.18 20.17
CA GLU A 329 -20.60 -15.65 18.93
C GLU A 329 -19.68 -14.57 18.34
N GLY A 330 -18.49 -14.98 17.89
CA GLY A 330 -17.46 -14.09 17.30
C GLY A 330 -16.79 -13.15 18.31
N LYS A 331 -17.07 -13.29 19.62
CA LYS A 331 -16.49 -12.44 20.66
C LYS A 331 -15.59 -13.24 21.60
N LEU A 332 -14.45 -12.63 21.93
CA LEU A 332 -13.49 -13.14 22.91
C LEU A 332 -13.66 -12.46 24.27
N THR A 333 -13.05 -13.04 25.29
CA THR A 333 -12.82 -12.41 26.59
C THR A 333 -11.45 -12.82 27.11
N THR A 334 -10.85 -11.94 27.91
CA THR A 334 -9.57 -12.18 28.61
C THR A 334 -9.77 -12.75 30.01
N ASP A 335 -11.00 -13.06 30.41
CA ASP A 335 -11.26 -13.70 31.71
C ASP A 335 -10.58 -15.08 31.73
N PRO A 336 -9.64 -15.34 32.67
CA PRO A 336 -8.99 -16.63 32.78
C PRO A 336 -9.95 -17.80 33.03
N GLY A 337 -11.13 -17.53 33.62
CA GLY A 337 -12.20 -18.51 33.88
C GLY A 337 -13.16 -18.73 32.73
N ALA A 338 -12.97 -18.01 31.59
CA ALA A 338 -13.85 -18.13 30.44
C ALA A 338 -13.93 -19.56 29.87
N GLY A 339 -15.07 -19.90 29.28
CA GLY A 339 -15.27 -21.14 28.53
C GLY A 339 -14.36 -21.23 27.30
N ASN A 340 -14.37 -22.40 26.67
CA ASN A 340 -13.60 -22.67 25.47
C ASN A 340 -14.37 -22.21 24.21
N LEU A 341 -13.63 -21.90 23.16
CA LEU A 341 -14.14 -21.80 21.80
C LEU A 341 -14.34 -23.21 21.25
N VAL A 342 -15.16 -23.36 20.23
CA VAL A 342 -15.45 -24.68 19.63
C VAL A 342 -15.28 -24.62 18.12
N ALA A 343 -14.57 -25.58 17.56
CA ALA A 343 -14.47 -25.85 16.13
C ALA A 343 -15.18 -27.17 15.80
N ASP A 344 -16.19 -27.13 14.95
CA ASP A 344 -16.95 -28.28 14.48
C ASP A 344 -17.36 -28.05 13.01
N PRO A 345 -17.07 -28.98 12.09
CA PRO A 345 -16.38 -30.26 12.26
C PRO A 345 -14.87 -30.16 12.55
N GLU A 346 -14.24 -31.28 12.91
CA GLU A 346 -12.77 -31.43 12.89
C GLU A 346 -12.19 -31.08 11.52
N GLY A 347 -11.15 -30.23 11.48
CA GLY A 347 -10.58 -29.83 10.19
C GLY A 347 -9.45 -28.80 10.26
N LEU A 348 -9.00 -28.42 9.09
CA LEU A 348 -8.15 -27.25 8.90
C LEU A 348 -9.04 -26.00 8.89
N TYR A 349 -8.62 -24.99 9.63
CA TYR A 349 -9.29 -23.70 9.71
C TYR A 349 -8.35 -22.55 9.42
N TRP A 350 -8.86 -21.53 8.75
CA TRP A 350 -8.30 -20.19 8.77
C TRP A 350 -8.88 -19.46 9.96
N CYS A 351 -8.04 -19.09 10.90
CA CYS A 351 -8.41 -18.40 12.12
C CYS A 351 -8.02 -16.93 12.04
N THR A 352 -8.89 -16.04 12.51
CA THR A 352 -8.60 -14.62 12.69
C THR A 352 -9.00 -14.20 14.09
N ALA A 353 -8.24 -13.27 14.68
CA ALA A 353 -8.54 -12.69 15.99
C ALA A 353 -8.08 -11.24 16.05
N ASN A 354 -8.90 -10.35 16.63
CA ASN A 354 -8.50 -9.00 17.02
C ASN A 354 -8.48 -8.92 18.55
N ILE A 355 -7.30 -8.71 19.12
CA ILE A 355 -7.12 -8.75 20.59
C ILE A 355 -7.51 -7.46 21.30
N VAL A 356 -7.73 -6.36 20.58
CA VAL A 356 -8.20 -5.08 21.12
C VAL A 356 -9.72 -5.04 21.13
N GLU A 357 -10.37 -5.37 20.01
CA GLU A 357 -11.83 -5.43 19.90
C GLU A 357 -12.42 -6.71 20.50
N LEU A 358 -11.56 -7.66 20.87
CA LEU A 358 -11.91 -8.98 21.38
C LEU A 358 -12.89 -9.70 20.45
N THR A 359 -12.51 -9.83 19.19
CA THR A 359 -13.28 -10.54 18.17
C THR A 359 -12.49 -11.67 17.55
N TYR A 360 -13.19 -12.68 17.01
CA TYR A 360 -12.56 -13.75 16.25
C TYR A 360 -13.49 -14.30 15.19
N ALA A 361 -12.91 -14.97 14.19
CA ALA A 361 -13.60 -15.83 13.26
C ALA A 361 -12.75 -17.06 12.95
N ILE A 362 -13.40 -18.19 12.67
CA ILE A 362 -12.79 -19.41 12.17
C ILE A 362 -13.52 -19.85 10.90
N THR A 363 -12.80 -20.05 9.81
CA THR A 363 -13.35 -20.46 8.51
C THR A 363 -12.80 -21.83 8.16
N PRO A 364 -13.64 -22.87 7.99
CA PRO A 364 -13.17 -24.20 7.61
C PRO A 364 -12.54 -24.16 6.20
N ILE A 365 -11.45 -24.88 6.02
CA ILE A 365 -10.77 -25.04 4.73
C ILE A 365 -11.08 -26.42 4.17
N GLU A 366 -11.93 -26.46 3.17
CA GLU A 366 -12.41 -27.69 2.53
C GLU A 366 -11.56 -28.07 1.32
N SER A 367 -10.99 -27.06 0.62
CA SER A 367 -10.13 -27.27 -0.55
C SER A 367 -8.93 -26.32 -0.56
N VAL A 368 -7.84 -26.79 -1.12
CA VAL A 368 -6.63 -26.02 -1.42
C VAL A 368 -6.24 -26.28 -2.87
N SER A 369 -5.97 -25.24 -3.62
CA SER A 369 -5.63 -25.32 -5.04
C SER A 369 -4.50 -24.41 -5.42
N VAL A 370 -3.85 -24.76 -6.54
CA VAL A 370 -2.89 -23.94 -7.28
C VAL A 370 -3.64 -23.30 -8.44
N ILE A 371 -3.48 -21.99 -8.63
CA ILE A 371 -4.13 -21.22 -9.70
C ILE A 371 -3.17 -20.16 -10.24
N GLY A 372 -3.19 -19.91 -11.55
CA GLY A 372 -2.31 -18.94 -12.19
C GLY A 372 -2.11 -19.20 -13.66
N ASP A 373 -1.62 -18.21 -14.42
CA ASP A 373 -1.33 -18.38 -15.84
C ASP A 373 -0.19 -19.39 -16.13
N GLY A 374 0.59 -19.72 -15.11
CA GLY A 374 1.53 -20.85 -15.13
C GLY A 374 0.89 -22.23 -14.94
N THR A 375 -0.43 -22.35 -14.73
CA THR A 375 -1.15 -23.62 -14.55
C THR A 375 -2.04 -23.95 -15.76
N PRO A 376 -2.46 -25.23 -15.94
CA PRO A 376 -3.31 -25.59 -17.08
C PRO A 376 -4.65 -24.85 -17.19
N GLY A 377 -5.21 -24.44 -16.04
CA GLY A 377 -6.47 -23.72 -15.95
C GLY A 377 -6.37 -22.20 -16.01
N GLY A 378 -5.16 -21.65 -16.06
CA GLY A 378 -4.94 -20.21 -15.96
C GLY A 378 -5.47 -19.64 -14.64
N TRP A 379 -5.92 -18.39 -14.67
CA TRP A 379 -6.57 -17.74 -13.53
C TRP A 379 -8.08 -18.07 -13.41
N ASP A 380 -8.62 -18.89 -14.33
CA ASP A 380 -10.04 -19.20 -14.41
C ASP A 380 -10.42 -20.53 -13.76
N ALA A 381 -9.48 -21.50 -13.68
CA ALA A 381 -9.75 -22.84 -13.14
C ALA A 381 -8.64 -23.32 -12.21
N ASP A 382 -9.07 -23.90 -11.10
CA ASP A 382 -8.19 -24.44 -10.06
C ASP A 382 -7.53 -25.75 -10.48
N THR A 383 -6.30 -25.96 -10.04
CA THR A 383 -5.65 -27.27 -9.95
C THR A 383 -5.65 -27.67 -8.47
N GLU A 384 -6.57 -28.55 -8.09
CA GLU A 384 -6.75 -28.97 -6.70
C GLU A 384 -5.58 -29.80 -6.18
N LEU A 385 -5.19 -29.53 -4.93
CA LEU A 385 -4.27 -30.34 -4.17
C LEU A 385 -5.03 -31.32 -3.29
N THR A 386 -4.44 -32.47 -3.01
CA THR A 386 -4.99 -33.47 -2.12
C THR A 386 -4.39 -33.32 -0.74
N ARG A 387 -5.22 -33.31 0.29
CA ARG A 387 -4.81 -33.28 1.68
C ARG A 387 -4.12 -34.61 2.06
N ASP A 388 -3.05 -34.54 2.84
CA ASP A 388 -2.45 -35.71 3.47
C ASP A 388 -3.47 -36.34 4.45
N PRO A 389 -3.75 -37.66 4.37
CA PRO A 389 -4.74 -38.32 5.22
C PRO A 389 -4.38 -38.31 6.72
N ASN A 390 -3.10 -38.14 7.05
CA ASN A 390 -2.59 -38.14 8.42
C ASN A 390 -2.23 -36.74 8.95
N ASN A 391 -2.22 -35.72 8.09
CA ASN A 391 -1.88 -34.35 8.46
C ASN A 391 -2.70 -33.33 7.69
N PHE A 392 -3.68 -32.72 8.34
CA PHE A 392 -4.57 -31.71 7.75
C PHE A 392 -3.86 -30.44 7.25
N LEU A 393 -2.63 -30.23 7.68
CA LEU A 393 -1.82 -29.05 7.35
C LEU A 393 -0.92 -29.26 6.13
N ILE A 394 -0.87 -30.48 5.55
CA ILE A 394 -0.08 -30.81 4.36
C ILE A 394 -1.00 -31.07 3.18
N TRP A 395 -0.75 -30.40 2.08
CA TRP A 395 -1.50 -30.56 0.83
C TRP A 395 -0.54 -30.76 -0.33
N SER A 396 -0.80 -31.74 -1.19
CA SER A 396 0.10 -32.00 -2.32
C SER A 396 -0.65 -32.49 -3.57
N GLY A 397 -0.05 -32.27 -4.73
CA GLY A 397 -0.59 -32.72 -6.01
C GLY A 397 0.42 -32.53 -7.14
N GLU A 398 0.16 -33.19 -8.27
CA GLU A 398 0.93 -32.98 -9.49
C GLU A 398 0.34 -31.80 -10.27
N VAL A 399 1.17 -30.84 -10.64
CA VAL A 399 0.81 -29.67 -11.43
C VAL A 399 1.70 -29.65 -12.68
N ASP A 400 1.08 -29.53 -13.86
CA ASP A 400 1.79 -29.39 -15.14
C ASP A 400 1.95 -27.90 -15.45
N PHE A 401 3.06 -27.32 -14.97
CA PHE A 401 3.31 -25.90 -15.12
C PHE A 401 3.74 -25.53 -16.54
N THR A 402 3.30 -24.39 -16.99
CA THR A 402 3.85 -23.62 -18.11
C THR A 402 4.65 -22.42 -17.57
N ALA A 403 5.28 -21.64 -18.46
CA ALA A 403 5.89 -20.38 -18.05
C ALA A 403 4.80 -19.41 -17.63
N GLY A 404 4.96 -18.78 -16.47
CA GLY A 404 4.00 -17.87 -15.89
C GLY A 404 4.12 -17.78 -14.37
N GLU A 405 3.02 -17.47 -13.72
CA GLU A 405 2.94 -17.30 -12.28
C GLU A 405 1.78 -18.12 -11.68
N PHE A 406 1.83 -18.36 -10.39
CA PHE A 406 0.75 -19.03 -9.67
C PHE A 406 0.61 -18.53 -8.24
N LYS A 407 -0.49 -18.89 -7.60
CA LYS A 407 -0.78 -18.72 -6.16
C LYS A 407 -1.48 -19.96 -5.61
N PHE A 408 -1.47 -20.08 -4.30
CA PHE A 408 -2.39 -20.99 -3.62
C PHE A 408 -3.67 -20.23 -3.25
N ARG A 409 -4.83 -20.86 -3.40
CA ARG A 409 -6.08 -20.34 -2.85
C ARG A 409 -6.88 -21.43 -2.18
N MET A 410 -7.68 -21.04 -1.17
CA MET A 410 -8.49 -21.91 -0.35
C MET A 410 -9.96 -21.76 -0.72
N ASN A 411 -10.71 -22.86 -0.64
CA ASN A 411 -12.15 -22.90 -0.88
C ASN A 411 -12.56 -22.29 -2.24
N ASN A 412 -11.71 -22.40 -3.24
CA ASN A 412 -11.89 -21.84 -4.60
C ASN A 412 -12.21 -20.32 -4.61
N GLY A 413 -11.84 -19.60 -3.52
CA GLY A 413 -12.06 -18.17 -3.33
C GLY A 413 -10.77 -17.38 -3.20
N TRP A 414 -10.85 -16.05 -3.33
CA TRP A 414 -9.71 -15.15 -3.19
C TRP A 414 -9.55 -14.57 -1.78
N ASP A 415 -10.51 -14.78 -0.89
CA ASP A 415 -10.46 -14.25 0.48
C ASP A 415 -9.29 -14.82 1.28
N ILE A 416 -8.94 -16.10 1.04
CA ILE A 416 -7.81 -16.76 1.67
C ILE A 416 -6.91 -17.30 0.57
N ASN A 417 -5.77 -16.65 0.36
CA ASN A 417 -4.78 -17.03 -0.65
C ASN A 417 -3.37 -16.81 -0.11
N LEU A 418 -2.39 -17.58 -0.63
CA LEU A 418 -0.98 -17.48 -0.28
C LEU A 418 -0.14 -17.24 -1.53
N GLY A 419 0.88 -16.42 -1.38
CA GLY A 419 1.90 -16.13 -2.38
C GLY A 419 3.20 -15.68 -1.73
N GLY A 420 4.08 -15.00 -2.46
CA GLY A 420 5.36 -14.50 -1.97
C GLY A 420 6.55 -15.34 -2.42
N GLU A 421 7.21 -16.02 -1.49
CA GLU A 421 8.37 -16.90 -1.77
C GLU A 421 8.08 -18.33 -1.30
N LEU A 422 8.63 -19.35 -1.98
CA LEU A 422 8.37 -20.76 -1.66
C LEU A 422 8.71 -21.12 -0.20
N GLY A 423 9.74 -20.51 0.36
CA GLY A 423 10.16 -20.70 1.76
C GLY A 423 9.49 -19.74 2.76
N ASN A 424 8.65 -18.81 2.28
CA ASN A 424 8.02 -17.79 3.10
C ASN A 424 6.71 -17.32 2.45
N LEU A 425 5.72 -18.20 2.43
CA LEU A 425 4.40 -17.89 1.89
C LEU A 425 3.62 -16.99 2.86
N GLN A 426 3.01 -15.94 2.32
CA GLN A 426 2.24 -14.97 3.08
C GLN A 426 0.83 -14.82 2.52
N PRO A 427 -0.18 -14.59 3.36
CA PRO A 427 -1.54 -14.27 2.92
C PRO A 427 -1.57 -12.99 2.08
N GLY A 428 -2.24 -13.05 0.92
CA GLY A 428 -2.41 -11.91 0.02
C GLY A 428 -1.14 -11.42 -0.68
N ALA A 429 0.03 -12.06 -0.47
CA ALA A 429 1.29 -11.65 -1.08
C ALA A 429 1.31 -11.87 -2.60
N GLY A 430 2.34 -11.38 -3.29
CA GLY A 430 2.54 -11.48 -4.74
C GLY A 430 2.55 -12.91 -5.26
N ASN A 431 2.46 -13.06 -6.58
CA ASN A 431 2.46 -14.36 -7.23
C ASN A 431 3.82 -15.05 -7.13
N LEU A 432 3.82 -16.38 -7.22
CA LEU A 432 4.99 -17.22 -7.26
C LEU A 432 5.37 -17.54 -8.73
N PRO A 433 6.65 -17.55 -9.11
CA PRO A 433 7.04 -17.91 -10.46
C PRO A 433 6.85 -19.42 -10.70
N ALA A 434 6.23 -19.80 -11.82
CA ALA A 434 6.07 -21.18 -12.25
C ALA A 434 7.28 -21.64 -13.06
N THR A 435 7.83 -22.82 -12.73
CA THR A 435 8.85 -23.47 -13.53
C THR A 435 8.18 -24.48 -14.46
N PRO A 436 8.30 -24.37 -15.80
CA PRO A 436 7.65 -25.28 -16.74
C PRO A 436 8.02 -26.74 -16.51
N GLY A 437 7.01 -27.61 -16.61
CA GLY A 437 7.13 -29.04 -16.43
C GLY A 437 6.11 -29.61 -15.45
N LYS A 438 6.06 -30.94 -15.39
CA LYS A 438 5.21 -31.66 -14.46
C LYS A 438 5.95 -31.82 -13.15
N HIS A 439 5.40 -31.20 -12.10
CA HIS A 439 6.01 -31.14 -10.77
C HIS A 439 5.03 -31.60 -9.70
N LYS A 440 5.57 -32.23 -8.66
CA LYS A 440 4.84 -32.44 -7.42
C LYS A 440 4.96 -31.19 -6.56
N VAL A 441 3.85 -30.54 -6.34
CA VAL A 441 3.73 -29.38 -5.43
C VAL A 441 3.29 -29.88 -4.06
N THR A 442 3.99 -29.43 -3.00
CA THR A 442 3.59 -29.71 -1.61
C THR A 442 3.55 -28.40 -0.85
N LEU A 443 2.35 -28.04 -0.37
CA LEU A 443 2.12 -26.91 0.54
C LEU A 443 2.18 -27.42 1.98
N ASP A 444 3.00 -26.78 2.81
CA ASP A 444 3.16 -27.09 4.22
C ASP A 444 2.71 -25.89 5.08
N LEU A 445 1.62 -26.10 5.83
CA LEU A 445 1.00 -25.14 6.75
C LEU A 445 1.26 -25.50 8.23
N THR A 446 2.17 -26.43 8.51
CA THR A 446 2.42 -26.94 9.88
C THR A 446 3.07 -25.90 10.79
N THR A 447 3.88 -25.03 10.23
CA THR A 447 4.59 -23.97 10.95
C THR A 447 4.55 -22.67 10.17
N TYR A 448 4.56 -21.55 10.87
CA TYR A 448 4.75 -20.24 10.25
C TYR A 448 6.24 -19.87 10.27
N PRO A 449 6.82 -19.30 9.18
CA PRO A 449 6.17 -19.05 7.88
C PRO A 449 5.81 -20.33 7.13
N TYR A 450 4.71 -20.26 6.35
CA TYR A 450 4.28 -21.37 5.52
C TYR A 450 5.23 -21.59 4.35
N THR A 451 5.33 -22.86 3.87
CA THR A 451 6.29 -23.19 2.83
C THR A 451 5.67 -24.01 1.70
N CYS A 452 6.31 -23.98 0.55
CA CYS A 452 6.01 -24.84 -0.57
C CYS A 452 7.27 -25.49 -1.12
N THR A 453 7.20 -26.78 -1.45
CA THR A 453 8.23 -27.46 -2.24
C THR A 453 7.68 -27.83 -3.62
N ILE A 454 8.52 -27.74 -4.65
CA ILE A 454 8.23 -28.12 -6.03
C ILE A 454 9.33 -29.09 -6.46
N GLU A 455 8.96 -30.38 -6.70
CA GLU A 455 9.85 -31.49 -7.02
C GLU A 455 9.62 -32.03 -8.43
#